data_7ce0faf5af84a7bd0593e8a82c4adeea
#
_entry.id   7ce0faf5af84a7bd0593e8a82c4adeea
#
_cell.length_a   1.000
_cell.length_b   1.000
_cell.length_c   1.000
_cell.angle_alpha   90.00
_cell.angle_beta   90.00
_cell.angle_gamma   90.00
#
_symmetry.space_group_name_H-M   'P 1'
#
loop_
_entity.id
_entity.type
_entity.pdbx_description
1 polymer ?
#
loop_
_entity_poly.entity_id
_entity_poly.type
_entity_poly.pdbx_seq_one_letter_code
_entity_poly.pdbx_strand_id
1 'polypeptide(L)'
;LEWRDGGSGDHDSIEFSREMVEKVKTKGSVARERGDFYKQIKRSTRSVEAVYTVPYQPHQPMEPPAATAWFHDGIMEVWACVQNPQSARDEVASLLGLAKRKVVVHVTLLGGAFGRKSKADFVCEAAYLAHRSRRPVKVFWSREDDIKHDYYHAISAQYYQAGLDADGSVNAWLQRTSFPTIASTFTRMIWWPSAGELSQGFVDAPIDTQHQRFESHSADAHVRIGWMRSVANIHHGFGLGSFVDEVAVAKAIRVTDMWRELLGNRSTVTPEEDGADYKNYGESLDRYPIEVKRFKNLIDVVEASTDMHANLPKGQGWGFSMHRSFASYVAVATRVEIADGVVKVLDMHAAIDCGLAVNPDRVKSQIEGAMVFGLTIALMGGISVKQG
;
A
#
# COMPACT_ATOMS: atom_id res chain seq x y z
N LEU A 1 24.10 6.90 -27.82
CA LEU A 1 23.78 6.98 -26.41
C LEU A 1 24.88 6.28 -25.63
N GLU A 2 25.49 6.98 -24.69
CA GLU A 2 26.38 6.38 -23.71
C GLU A 2 25.57 6.18 -22.42
N TRP A 3 25.51 4.95 -21.94
CA TRP A 3 24.94 4.63 -20.65
C TRP A 3 26.05 4.68 -19.60
N ARG A 4 25.74 5.25 -18.45
CA ARG A 4 26.63 5.25 -17.29
C ARG A 4 25.91 4.57 -16.14
N ASP A 5 26.61 3.65 -15.47
CA ASP A 5 26.11 3.05 -14.27
C ASP A 5 25.94 4.15 -13.20
N GLY A 6 24.72 4.28 -12.71
CA GLY A 6 24.44 5.11 -11.54
C GLY A 6 24.92 4.42 -10.26
N GLY A 7 24.75 5.06 -9.11
CA GLY A 7 25.08 4.49 -7.80
C GLY A 7 24.18 3.30 -7.38
N SER A 8 23.33 2.80 -8.26
CA SER A 8 22.40 1.69 -8.00
C SER A 8 22.81 0.38 -8.66
N GLY A 9 23.99 0.34 -9.35
CA GLY A 9 24.45 -0.84 -10.09
C GLY A 9 24.68 -2.10 -9.25
N ASP A 10 24.81 -1.95 -7.93
CA ASP A 10 25.00 -3.07 -7.00
C ASP A 10 23.70 -3.50 -6.32
N HIS A 11 22.56 -2.88 -6.62
CA HIS A 11 21.30 -3.20 -5.94
C HIS A 11 20.83 -4.62 -6.24
N ASP A 12 20.64 -5.41 -5.17
CA ASP A 12 20.01 -6.73 -5.18
C ASP A 12 18.78 -6.68 -4.24
N SER A 13 17.59 -6.89 -4.78
CA SER A 13 16.35 -6.78 -4.03
C SER A 13 16.18 -7.88 -2.98
N ILE A 14 16.81 -9.04 -3.16
CA ILE A 14 16.77 -10.15 -2.20
C ILE A 14 17.61 -9.78 -0.97
N GLU A 15 18.83 -9.30 -1.20
CA GLU A 15 19.72 -8.85 -0.12
C GLU A 15 19.11 -7.66 0.62
N PHE A 16 18.60 -6.69 -0.12
CA PHE A 16 17.92 -5.53 0.47
C PHE A 16 16.71 -5.91 1.34
N SER A 17 15.90 -6.90 0.88
CA SER A 17 14.80 -7.45 1.69
C SER A 17 15.30 -8.08 2.99
N ARG A 18 16.41 -8.83 2.95
CA ARG A 18 17.03 -9.42 4.14
C ARG A 18 17.52 -8.37 5.13
N GLU A 19 18.17 -7.33 4.63
CA GLU A 19 18.61 -6.20 5.48
C GLU A 19 17.42 -5.51 6.18
N MET A 20 16.32 -5.28 5.47
CA MET A 20 15.11 -4.71 6.07
C MET A 20 14.50 -5.64 7.11
N VAL A 21 14.49 -6.96 6.87
CA VAL A 21 14.04 -7.97 7.86
C VAL A 21 14.89 -7.90 9.13
N GLU A 22 16.20 -7.78 9.02
CA GLU A 22 17.06 -7.65 10.20
C GLU A 22 16.85 -6.30 10.92
N LYS A 23 16.64 -5.21 10.18
CA LYS A 23 16.31 -3.90 10.75
C LYS A 23 15.03 -3.94 11.60
N VAL A 24 13.94 -4.50 11.07
CA VAL A 24 12.65 -4.52 11.80
C VAL A 24 12.66 -5.42 13.04
N LYS A 25 13.62 -6.31 13.18
CA LYS A 25 13.83 -7.07 14.43
C LYS A 25 14.45 -6.22 15.54
N THR A 26 15.04 -5.09 15.21
CA THR A 26 15.67 -4.16 16.17
C THR A 26 14.72 -3.02 16.55
N LYS A 27 15.04 -2.24 17.57
CA LYS A 27 14.28 -1.05 17.95
C LYS A 27 14.42 0.03 16.88
N GLY A 28 13.31 0.61 16.49
CA GLY A 28 13.21 1.70 15.52
C GLY A 28 12.88 3.06 16.15
N SER A 29 12.61 4.02 15.28
CA SER A 29 12.04 5.32 15.67
C SER A 29 10.58 5.18 16.04
N VAL A 30 10.19 5.69 17.20
CA VAL A 30 8.81 5.60 17.72
C VAL A 30 7.91 6.52 16.91
N ALA A 31 6.84 5.93 16.35
CA ALA A 31 5.81 6.65 15.61
C ALA A 31 4.49 6.77 16.40
N ARG A 32 4.22 5.84 17.31
CA ARG A 32 3.07 5.84 18.22
C ARG A 32 3.38 4.95 19.43
N GLU A 33 3.00 5.36 20.63
CA GLU A 33 3.22 4.56 21.83
C GLU A 33 2.16 4.84 22.89
N ARG A 34 1.67 3.78 23.55
CA ARG A 34 0.85 3.83 24.77
C ARG A 34 1.41 2.83 25.77
N GLY A 35 1.54 3.23 27.03
CA GLY A 35 2.06 2.38 28.09
C GLY A 35 3.53 2.00 27.89
N ASP A 36 3.93 0.80 28.30
CA ASP A 36 5.29 0.30 28.19
C ASP A 36 5.29 -1.14 27.63
N PHE A 37 5.42 -1.25 26.32
CA PHE A 37 5.46 -2.54 25.64
C PHE A 37 6.58 -3.45 26.16
N TYR A 38 7.80 -2.92 26.27
CA TYR A 38 8.97 -3.72 26.62
C TYR A 38 8.94 -4.27 28.04
N LYS A 39 8.29 -3.56 28.95
CA LYS A 39 8.05 -4.05 30.30
C LYS A 39 6.94 -5.09 30.31
N GLN A 40 5.87 -4.85 29.58
CA GLN A 40 4.71 -5.73 29.57
C GLN A 40 4.97 -7.06 28.88
N ILE A 41 5.65 -7.08 27.73
CA ILE A 41 5.92 -8.31 26.99
C ILE A 41 6.71 -9.34 27.82
N LYS A 42 7.57 -8.88 28.74
CA LYS A 42 8.30 -9.75 29.69
C LYS A 42 7.42 -10.37 30.76
N ARG A 43 6.22 -9.82 30.98
CA ARG A 43 5.25 -10.29 31.97
C ARG A 43 4.16 -11.14 31.32
N SER A 44 4.02 -11.08 30.02
CA SER A 44 3.07 -11.88 29.28
C SER A 44 3.36 -13.37 29.46
N THR A 45 2.30 -14.15 29.60
CA THR A 45 2.41 -15.62 29.78
C THR A 45 2.89 -16.28 28.51
N ARG A 46 2.53 -15.72 27.34
CA ARG A 46 2.89 -16.21 26.01
C ARG A 46 3.10 -15.02 25.07
N SER A 47 3.94 -15.15 24.07
CA SER A 47 4.07 -14.20 22.98
C SER A 47 3.92 -14.90 21.63
N VAL A 48 3.38 -14.14 20.66
CA VAL A 48 3.32 -14.49 19.23
C VAL A 48 4.11 -13.43 18.49
N GLU A 49 4.94 -13.84 17.53
CA GLU A 49 5.68 -12.88 16.70
C GLU A 49 5.78 -13.39 15.26
N ALA A 50 5.81 -12.45 14.31
CA ALA A 50 5.94 -12.77 12.89
C ALA A 50 6.64 -11.63 12.12
N VAL A 51 7.23 -12.00 10.97
CA VAL A 51 7.80 -11.07 10.00
C VAL A 51 7.12 -11.29 8.65
N TYR A 52 6.72 -10.19 8.02
CA TYR A 52 6.13 -10.19 6.68
C TYR A 52 6.96 -9.33 5.75
N THR A 53 7.06 -9.73 4.49
CA THR A 53 7.75 -8.96 3.44
C THR A 53 6.85 -8.80 2.23
N VAL A 54 6.95 -7.67 1.57
CA VAL A 54 6.31 -7.40 0.27
C VAL A 54 7.41 -7.02 -0.72
N PRO A 55 7.53 -7.68 -1.88
CA PRO A 55 8.50 -7.31 -2.90
C PRO A 55 8.09 -6.02 -3.61
N TYR A 56 8.95 -5.46 -4.46
CA TYR A 56 8.53 -4.43 -5.41
C TYR A 56 7.36 -4.96 -6.26
N GLN A 57 6.34 -4.11 -6.51
CA GLN A 57 5.17 -4.47 -7.30
C GLN A 57 5.01 -3.52 -8.48
N PRO A 58 4.79 -4.02 -9.71
CA PRO A 58 4.53 -3.19 -10.88
C PRO A 58 3.04 -2.81 -10.95
N HIS A 59 2.74 -1.65 -11.54
CA HIS A 59 1.35 -1.21 -11.72
C HIS A 59 0.61 -1.99 -12.80
N GLN A 60 1.26 -2.29 -13.91
CA GLN A 60 0.74 -3.07 -15.03
C GLN A 60 -0.67 -2.65 -15.50
N PRO A 61 -0.94 -1.34 -15.75
CA PRO A 61 -2.24 -0.94 -16.26
C PRO A 61 -2.49 -1.64 -17.60
N MET A 62 -3.77 -1.96 -17.91
CA MET A 62 -4.12 -2.63 -19.17
C MET A 62 -3.63 -1.84 -20.39
N GLU A 63 -3.75 -0.52 -20.38
CA GLU A 63 -3.14 0.37 -21.34
C GLU A 63 -1.74 0.78 -20.87
N PRO A 64 -0.64 0.35 -21.53
CA PRO A 64 0.70 0.86 -21.23
C PRO A 64 0.81 2.38 -21.40
N PRO A 65 1.81 3.03 -20.82
CA PRO A 65 2.05 4.46 -21.01
C PRO A 65 2.11 4.87 -22.48
N ALA A 66 1.33 5.89 -22.85
CA ALA A 66 1.27 6.41 -24.22
C ALA A 66 1.03 7.92 -24.24
N ALA A 67 1.70 8.63 -25.14
CA ALA A 67 1.51 10.06 -25.36
C ALA A 67 1.78 10.43 -26.83
N THR A 68 1.03 11.42 -27.32
CA THR A 68 1.31 12.08 -28.60
C THR A 68 1.70 13.52 -28.32
N ALA A 69 2.72 14.03 -28.95
CA ALA A 69 3.16 15.41 -28.81
C ALA A 69 3.42 16.07 -30.15
N TRP A 70 3.15 17.37 -30.23
CA TRP A 70 3.39 18.19 -31.41
C TRP A 70 3.88 19.58 -31.01
N PHE A 71 5.07 19.95 -31.51
CA PHE A 71 5.61 21.28 -31.30
C PHE A 71 5.43 22.13 -32.56
N HIS A 72 4.58 23.15 -32.48
CA HIS A 72 4.28 24.09 -33.57
C HIS A 72 4.01 25.49 -33.00
N ASP A 73 4.31 26.50 -33.76
CA ASP A 73 4.05 27.93 -33.43
C ASP A 73 4.58 28.37 -32.04
N GLY A 74 5.65 27.69 -31.60
CA GLY A 74 6.25 27.91 -30.28
C GLY A 74 5.44 27.36 -29.10
N ILE A 75 4.47 26.49 -29.37
CA ILE A 75 3.62 25.80 -28.42
C ILE A 75 3.90 24.29 -28.48
N MET A 76 3.97 23.64 -27.32
CA MET A 76 3.98 22.18 -27.21
C MET A 76 2.57 21.72 -26.85
N GLU A 77 1.91 21.01 -27.74
CA GLU A 77 0.65 20.31 -27.47
C GLU A 77 0.94 18.83 -27.20
N VAL A 78 0.28 18.30 -26.16
CA VAL A 78 0.43 16.89 -25.76
C VAL A 78 -0.96 16.30 -25.53
N TRP A 79 -1.19 15.13 -26.10
CA TRP A 79 -2.36 14.26 -25.83
C TRP A 79 -1.87 13.04 -25.07
N ALA A 80 -2.32 12.88 -23.82
CA ALA A 80 -1.81 11.81 -22.96
C ALA A 80 -2.86 11.35 -21.92
N CYS A 81 -2.80 10.06 -21.62
CA CYS A 81 -3.60 9.42 -20.58
C CYS A 81 -2.93 9.62 -19.20
N VAL A 82 -3.05 10.82 -18.62
CA VAL A 82 -2.38 11.19 -17.35
C VAL A 82 -3.36 11.39 -16.21
N GLN A 83 -2.93 11.06 -14.99
CA GLN A 83 -3.69 11.30 -13.74
C GLN A 83 -3.42 12.69 -13.16
N ASN A 84 -2.29 13.33 -13.50
CA ASN A 84 -1.91 14.66 -13.02
C ASN A 84 -1.47 15.55 -14.20
N PRO A 85 -2.42 16.13 -14.95
CA PRO A 85 -2.11 16.93 -16.14
C PRO A 85 -1.33 18.20 -15.82
N GLN A 86 -1.53 18.78 -14.62
CA GLN A 86 -0.77 19.95 -14.19
C GLN A 86 0.72 19.64 -14.02
N SER A 87 1.05 18.52 -13.37
CA SER A 87 2.43 18.07 -13.21
C SER A 87 3.05 17.76 -14.57
N ALA A 88 2.33 17.06 -15.44
CA ALA A 88 2.79 16.77 -16.81
C ALA A 88 3.13 18.04 -17.59
N ARG A 89 2.28 19.06 -17.51
CA ARG A 89 2.56 20.37 -18.12
C ARG A 89 3.84 20.98 -17.56
N ASP A 90 3.99 20.98 -16.25
CA ASP A 90 5.11 21.63 -15.57
C ASP A 90 6.45 20.90 -15.84
N GLU A 91 6.43 19.56 -15.87
CA GLU A 91 7.60 18.73 -16.22
C GLU A 91 8.03 18.91 -17.68
N VAL A 92 7.09 18.89 -18.62
CA VAL A 92 7.36 19.16 -20.04
C VAL A 92 7.92 20.57 -20.25
N ALA A 93 7.33 21.58 -19.59
CA ALA A 93 7.82 22.95 -19.68
C ALA A 93 9.25 23.08 -19.16
N SER A 94 9.55 22.46 -18.02
CA SER A 94 10.89 22.45 -17.43
C SER A 94 11.90 21.74 -18.33
N LEU A 95 11.55 20.55 -18.85
CA LEU A 95 12.41 19.75 -19.72
C LEU A 95 12.84 20.50 -21.00
N LEU A 96 11.89 21.25 -21.60
CA LEU A 96 12.10 21.93 -22.87
C LEU A 96 12.52 23.42 -22.73
N GLY A 97 12.60 23.93 -21.50
CA GLY A 97 12.90 25.34 -21.24
C GLY A 97 11.78 26.28 -21.72
N LEU A 98 10.53 25.82 -21.77
CA LEU A 98 9.38 26.58 -22.20
C LEU A 98 8.66 27.22 -21.01
N ALA A 99 8.02 28.37 -21.25
CA ALA A 99 7.07 28.89 -20.26
C ALA A 99 5.86 27.93 -20.14
N LYS A 100 5.35 27.69 -18.93
CA LYS A 100 4.22 26.78 -18.68
C LYS A 100 2.98 27.07 -19.56
N ARG A 101 2.72 28.34 -19.87
CA ARG A 101 1.62 28.76 -20.77
C ARG A 101 1.81 28.33 -22.24
N LYS A 102 3.02 27.87 -22.60
CA LYS A 102 3.36 27.34 -23.91
C LYS A 102 3.28 25.82 -24.00
N VAL A 103 2.78 25.17 -22.94
CA VAL A 103 2.53 23.74 -22.94
C VAL A 103 1.05 23.51 -22.67
N VAL A 104 0.38 22.81 -23.57
CA VAL A 104 -1.03 22.43 -23.49
C VAL A 104 -1.11 20.91 -23.36
N VAL A 105 -1.82 20.44 -22.32
CA VAL A 105 -2.03 19.00 -22.10
C VAL A 105 -3.50 18.67 -22.27
N HIS A 106 -3.81 17.87 -23.29
CA HIS A 106 -5.12 17.30 -23.55
C HIS A 106 -5.19 15.93 -22.89
N VAL A 107 -6.02 15.77 -21.88
CA VAL A 107 -6.19 14.50 -21.17
C VAL A 107 -7.10 13.58 -21.98
N THR A 108 -6.57 12.41 -22.35
CA THR A 108 -7.34 11.36 -23.01
C THR A 108 -7.92 10.39 -21.98
N LEU A 109 -8.82 9.49 -22.43
CA LEU A 109 -9.31 8.40 -21.60
C LEU A 109 -8.14 7.51 -21.14
N LEU A 110 -8.22 7.02 -19.90
CA LEU A 110 -7.21 6.14 -19.32
C LEU A 110 -7.70 4.69 -19.32
N GLY A 111 -6.94 3.80 -19.93
CA GLY A 111 -7.15 2.34 -19.85
C GLY A 111 -6.50 1.71 -18.61
N GLY A 112 -6.70 2.35 -17.46
CA GLY A 112 -6.07 2.01 -16.18
C GLY A 112 -4.81 2.85 -15.92
N ALA A 113 -4.52 3.07 -14.64
CA ALA A 113 -3.34 3.81 -14.23
C ALA A 113 -2.83 3.38 -12.84
N PHE A 114 -3.69 3.24 -11.85
CA PHE A 114 -3.40 2.79 -10.48
C PHE A 114 -2.31 3.60 -9.74
N GLY A 115 -2.05 4.84 -10.17
CA GLY A 115 -0.97 5.67 -9.66
C GLY A 115 0.18 5.88 -10.67
N ARG A 116 0.44 4.92 -11.58
CA ARG A 116 1.55 4.98 -12.55
C ARG A 116 1.54 6.25 -13.40
N LYS A 117 0.39 6.59 -13.93
CA LYS A 117 0.24 7.71 -14.86
C LYS A 117 0.10 9.08 -14.17
N SER A 118 0.39 9.15 -12.86
CA SER A 118 0.67 10.40 -12.15
C SER A 118 2.07 10.94 -12.47
N LYS A 119 2.96 10.11 -13.04
CA LYS A 119 4.28 10.46 -13.51
C LYS A 119 4.26 10.71 -15.01
N ALA A 120 4.94 11.78 -15.43
CA ALA A 120 4.90 12.28 -16.79
C ALA A 120 6.12 11.89 -17.64
N ASP A 121 6.88 10.88 -17.23
CA ASP A 121 8.09 10.43 -17.94
C ASP A 121 7.82 10.12 -19.43
N PHE A 122 6.83 9.29 -19.74
CA PHE A 122 6.40 8.95 -21.09
C PHE A 122 5.85 10.15 -21.89
N VAL A 123 5.28 11.13 -21.20
CA VAL A 123 4.83 12.40 -21.80
C VAL A 123 6.04 13.26 -22.18
N CYS A 124 7.02 13.35 -21.28
CA CYS A 124 8.27 14.06 -21.51
C CYS A 124 9.06 13.47 -22.67
N GLU A 125 9.08 12.15 -22.82
CA GLU A 125 9.70 11.47 -23.96
C GLU A 125 9.07 11.89 -25.29
N ALA A 126 7.75 11.81 -25.40
CA ALA A 126 7.03 12.23 -26.61
C ALA A 126 7.27 13.72 -26.93
N ALA A 127 7.20 14.58 -25.92
CA ALA A 127 7.40 16.03 -26.06
C ALA A 127 8.84 16.36 -26.50
N TYR A 128 9.84 15.71 -25.90
CA TYR A 128 11.25 15.88 -26.27
C TYR A 128 11.51 15.49 -27.72
N LEU A 129 11.04 14.31 -28.13
CA LEU A 129 11.20 13.79 -29.49
C LEU A 129 10.47 14.69 -30.52
N ALA A 130 9.25 15.14 -30.23
CA ALA A 130 8.51 16.07 -31.09
C ALA A 130 9.24 17.42 -31.22
N HIS A 131 9.78 17.96 -30.13
CA HIS A 131 10.53 19.22 -30.14
C HIS A 131 11.82 19.10 -30.97
N ARG A 132 12.54 17.99 -30.86
CA ARG A 132 13.80 17.77 -31.58
C ARG A 132 13.60 17.45 -33.07
N SER A 133 12.59 16.65 -33.41
CA SER A 133 12.30 16.25 -34.78
C SER A 133 11.52 17.30 -35.59
N ARG A 134 10.87 18.26 -34.90
CA ARG A 134 9.94 19.24 -35.50
C ARG A 134 8.77 18.58 -36.24
N ARG A 135 8.32 17.43 -35.74
CA ARG A 135 7.19 16.65 -36.28
C ARG A 135 6.31 16.18 -35.14
N PRO A 136 5.01 15.92 -35.39
CA PRO A 136 4.20 15.18 -34.44
C PRO A 136 4.83 13.79 -34.16
N VAL A 137 4.90 13.42 -32.89
CA VAL A 137 5.46 12.13 -32.44
C VAL A 137 4.48 11.47 -31.48
N LYS A 138 4.21 10.20 -31.69
CA LYS A 138 3.52 9.34 -30.76
C LYS A 138 4.53 8.35 -30.18
N VAL A 139 4.63 8.33 -28.85
CA VAL A 139 5.36 7.34 -28.08
C VAL A 139 4.34 6.44 -27.40
N PHE A 140 4.53 5.14 -27.48
CA PHE A 140 3.85 4.21 -26.59
C PHE A 140 4.84 3.13 -26.17
N TRP A 141 4.73 2.71 -24.92
CA TRP A 141 5.63 1.71 -24.37
C TRP A 141 5.12 0.31 -24.67
N SER A 142 6.03 -0.63 -24.88
CA SER A 142 5.67 -2.04 -24.84
C SER A 142 5.30 -2.45 -23.41
N ARG A 143 4.72 -3.61 -23.24
CA ARG A 143 4.45 -4.16 -21.90
C ARG A 143 5.75 -4.42 -21.14
N GLU A 144 6.77 -4.84 -21.83
CA GLU A 144 8.13 -5.07 -21.28
C GLU A 144 8.74 -3.77 -20.77
N ASP A 145 8.61 -2.67 -21.51
CA ASP A 145 9.08 -1.35 -21.09
C ASP A 145 8.30 -0.86 -19.85
N ASP A 146 6.97 -1.00 -19.85
CA ASP A 146 6.11 -0.61 -18.75
C ASP A 146 6.48 -1.35 -17.46
N ILE A 147 6.75 -2.66 -17.53
CA ILE A 147 7.14 -3.46 -16.37
C ILE A 147 8.57 -3.12 -15.90
N LYS A 148 9.52 -2.96 -16.83
CA LYS A 148 10.93 -2.72 -16.50
C LYS A 148 11.22 -1.29 -16.03
N HIS A 149 10.43 -0.32 -16.47
CA HIS A 149 10.67 1.10 -16.21
C HIS A 149 9.55 1.75 -15.40
N ASP A 150 8.88 0.97 -14.57
CA ASP A 150 7.81 1.46 -13.70
C ASP A 150 8.37 2.31 -12.53
N TYR A 151 7.47 3.00 -11.85
CA TYR A 151 7.64 3.53 -10.50
C TYR A 151 6.99 2.55 -9.53
N TYR A 152 7.72 1.54 -9.12
CA TYR A 152 7.17 0.40 -8.38
C TYR A 152 6.53 0.79 -7.04
N HIS A 153 5.61 -0.04 -6.56
CA HIS A 153 5.31 -0.04 -5.13
C HIS A 153 6.56 -0.44 -4.35
N ALA A 154 6.78 0.22 -3.23
CA ALA A 154 7.97 0.01 -2.41
C ALA A 154 8.06 -1.42 -1.85
N ILE A 155 9.22 -2.03 -1.97
CA ILE A 155 9.59 -3.22 -1.20
C ILE A 155 9.55 -2.90 0.30
N SER A 156 9.16 -3.86 1.15
CA SER A 156 8.99 -3.59 2.57
C SER A 156 9.15 -4.82 3.45
N ALA A 157 9.48 -4.59 4.71
CA ALA A 157 9.46 -5.59 5.78
C ALA A 157 8.68 -5.06 6.98
N GLN A 158 7.86 -5.91 7.61
CA GLN A 158 7.09 -5.63 8.81
C GLN A 158 7.37 -6.69 9.86
N TYR A 159 7.52 -6.27 11.12
CA TYR A 159 7.62 -7.15 12.28
C TYR A 159 6.48 -6.85 13.23
N TYR A 160 5.87 -7.90 13.74
CA TYR A 160 4.81 -7.83 14.75
C TYR A 160 5.14 -8.70 15.94
N GLN A 161 4.71 -8.27 17.13
CA GLN A 161 4.75 -9.09 18.34
C GLN A 161 3.56 -8.75 19.24
N ALA A 162 2.87 -9.77 19.71
CA ALA A 162 1.76 -9.65 20.67
C ALA A 162 2.07 -10.44 21.93
N GLY A 163 1.78 -9.86 23.10
CA GLY A 163 1.82 -10.52 24.40
C GLY A 163 0.42 -10.94 24.82
N LEU A 164 0.31 -12.17 25.32
CA LEU A 164 -0.93 -12.75 25.85
C LEU A 164 -0.81 -12.96 27.37
N ASP A 165 -1.82 -12.53 28.13
CA ASP A 165 -1.91 -12.81 29.56
C ASP A 165 -2.39 -14.23 29.86
N ALA A 166 -2.44 -14.60 31.12
CA ALA A 166 -2.86 -15.92 31.57
C ALA A 166 -4.32 -16.26 31.19
N ASP A 167 -5.19 -15.24 31.06
CA ASP A 167 -6.56 -15.40 30.58
C ASP A 167 -6.67 -15.39 29.05
N GLY A 168 -5.54 -15.25 28.34
CA GLY A 168 -5.45 -15.20 26.91
C GLY A 168 -5.74 -13.83 26.30
N SER A 169 -6.00 -12.78 27.07
CA SER A 169 -6.19 -11.42 26.55
C SER A 169 -4.89 -10.84 25.96
N VAL A 170 -5.00 -10.04 24.90
CA VAL A 170 -3.86 -9.34 24.30
C VAL A 170 -3.55 -8.09 25.14
N ASN A 171 -2.43 -8.09 25.83
CA ASN A 171 -2.02 -7.04 26.76
C ASN A 171 -0.86 -6.17 26.25
N ALA A 172 -0.13 -6.65 25.24
CA ALA A 172 0.99 -5.93 24.64
C ALA A 172 0.98 -6.11 23.11
N TRP A 173 1.26 -5.04 22.38
CA TRP A 173 1.30 -5.04 20.92
C TRP A 173 2.45 -4.20 20.40
N LEU A 174 3.29 -4.79 19.56
CA LEU A 174 4.37 -4.11 18.84
C LEU A 174 4.18 -4.32 17.35
N GLN A 175 4.32 -3.25 16.58
CA GLN A 175 4.52 -3.36 15.14
C GLN A 175 5.66 -2.44 14.69
N ARG A 176 6.45 -2.92 13.74
CA ARG A 176 7.55 -2.21 13.12
C ARG A 176 7.45 -2.31 11.61
N THR A 177 7.91 -1.27 10.93
CA THR A 177 7.91 -1.20 9.47
C THR A 177 9.24 -0.65 8.96
N SER A 178 9.71 -1.19 7.82
CA SER A 178 10.82 -0.64 7.05
C SER A 178 10.45 -0.69 5.57
N PHE A 179 10.51 0.46 4.90
CA PHE A 179 10.30 0.59 3.46
C PHE A 179 10.90 1.90 2.97
N PRO A 180 11.41 1.97 1.73
CA PRO A 180 11.88 3.22 1.16
C PRO A 180 10.70 4.18 0.91
N THR A 181 10.84 5.42 1.36
CA THR A 181 9.84 6.47 1.14
C THR A 181 9.76 6.85 -0.33
N ILE A 182 8.56 7.10 -0.85
CA ILE A 182 8.35 7.59 -2.22
C ILE A 182 9.11 8.90 -2.47
N ALA A 183 9.23 9.75 -1.44
CA ALA A 183 9.95 11.01 -1.53
C ALA A 183 11.42 10.83 -1.95
N SER A 184 12.06 9.71 -1.62
CA SER A 184 13.47 9.42 -1.98
C SER A 184 13.70 9.33 -3.49
N THR A 185 12.68 8.98 -4.27
CA THR A 185 12.73 8.98 -5.74
C THR A 185 12.91 10.39 -6.33
N PHE A 186 12.44 11.41 -5.64
CA PHE A 186 12.39 12.80 -6.14
C PHE A 186 13.34 13.75 -5.39
N THR A 187 13.72 13.39 -4.17
CA THR A 187 14.57 14.21 -3.31
C THR A 187 15.67 13.34 -2.70
N ARG A 188 16.91 13.71 -2.93
CA ARG A 188 18.06 13.00 -2.39
C ARG A 188 18.12 13.12 -0.86
N MET A 189 18.72 12.12 -0.21
CA MET A 189 19.00 12.09 1.24
C MET A 189 17.74 12.06 2.13
N ILE A 190 16.63 11.50 1.62
CA ILE A 190 15.44 11.20 2.41
C ILE A 190 15.30 9.68 2.49
N TRP A 191 15.48 9.13 3.69
CA TRP A 191 15.48 7.67 3.91
C TRP A 191 14.40 7.20 4.90
N TRP A 192 13.73 8.14 5.56
CA TRP A 192 12.69 7.84 6.54
C TRP A 192 11.31 8.01 5.93
N PRO A 193 10.38 7.09 6.23
CA PRO A 193 8.99 7.27 5.87
C PRO A 193 8.45 8.59 6.43
N SER A 194 7.66 9.30 5.63
CA SER A 194 6.98 10.50 6.07
C SER A 194 5.82 10.18 7.02
N ALA A 195 5.41 11.14 7.85
CA ALA A 195 4.21 11.01 8.66
C ALA A 195 2.97 10.67 7.82
N GLY A 196 2.87 11.20 6.60
CA GLY A 196 1.79 10.87 5.66
C GLY A 196 1.80 9.40 5.22
N GLU A 197 2.97 8.80 4.98
CA GLU A 197 3.08 7.37 4.64
C GLU A 197 2.81 6.48 5.86
N LEU A 198 3.28 6.87 7.05
CA LEU A 198 2.99 6.15 8.29
C LEU A 198 1.51 6.27 8.72
N SER A 199 0.79 7.30 8.25
CA SER A 199 -0.66 7.46 8.44
C SER A 199 -1.52 6.58 7.54
N GLN A 200 -0.90 5.67 6.80
CA GLN A 200 -1.58 4.79 5.86
C GLN A 200 -1.55 3.35 6.35
N GLY A 201 -2.37 3.05 7.36
CA GLY A 201 -2.54 1.71 7.92
C GLY A 201 -1.51 1.31 8.97
N PHE A 202 -0.57 2.20 9.35
CA PHE A 202 0.42 1.92 10.38
C PHE A 202 0.04 2.60 11.71
N VAL A 203 0.22 3.91 11.86
CA VAL A 203 -0.11 4.58 13.13
C VAL A 203 -1.60 4.66 13.40
N ASP A 204 -2.45 4.51 12.39
CA ASP A 204 -3.92 4.47 12.49
C ASP A 204 -4.49 3.05 12.62
N ALA A 205 -3.66 2.04 12.79
CA ALA A 205 -4.11 0.68 13.07
C ALA A 205 -5.05 0.67 14.28
N PRO A 206 -6.25 0.04 14.17
CA PRO A 206 -7.30 0.13 15.17
C PRO A 206 -7.10 -0.85 16.33
N ILE A 207 -5.90 -0.86 16.91
CA ILE A 207 -5.51 -1.74 18.00
C ILE A 207 -5.77 -1.04 19.35
N ASP A 208 -6.54 -1.66 20.24
CA ASP A 208 -6.87 -1.15 21.57
C ASP A 208 -6.28 -2.04 22.66
N THR A 209 -4.97 -1.98 22.84
CA THR A 209 -4.25 -2.65 23.94
C THR A 209 -3.68 -1.62 24.90
N GLN A 210 -3.47 -2.00 26.16
CA GLN A 210 -2.94 -1.08 27.18
C GLN A 210 -1.48 -0.69 26.90
N HIS A 211 -0.70 -1.60 26.32
CA HIS A 211 0.70 -1.41 26.01
C HIS A 211 0.94 -1.65 24.53
N GLN A 212 1.08 -0.57 23.77
CA GLN A 212 1.29 -0.66 22.33
C GLN A 212 2.45 0.23 21.90
N ARG A 213 3.17 -0.21 20.87
CA ARG A 213 4.32 0.50 20.33
C ARG A 213 4.46 0.27 18.85
N PHE A 214 4.65 1.35 18.11
CA PHE A 214 4.79 1.38 16.66
C PHE A 214 6.12 2.06 16.33
N GLU A 215 6.99 1.37 15.62
CA GLU A 215 8.32 1.87 15.29
C GLU A 215 8.59 1.78 13.79
N SER A 216 9.22 2.80 13.22
CA SER A 216 9.64 2.81 11.82
C SER A 216 11.17 2.76 11.70
N HIS A 217 11.64 2.28 10.56
CA HIS A 217 13.07 2.25 10.20
C HIS A 217 13.29 2.96 8.88
N SER A 218 14.49 3.50 8.70
CA SER A 218 14.93 4.05 7.42
C SER A 218 15.20 2.94 6.41
N ALA A 219 14.91 3.21 5.14
CA ALA A 219 15.33 2.39 4.01
C ALA A 219 15.73 3.30 2.84
N ASP A 220 16.77 2.91 2.10
CA ASP A 220 17.23 3.67 0.95
C ASP A 220 16.67 3.06 -0.35
N ALA A 221 16.07 3.88 -1.21
CA ALA A 221 15.55 3.43 -2.48
C ALA A 221 16.66 3.39 -3.52
N HIS A 222 16.83 2.23 -4.13
CA HIS A 222 17.80 2.02 -5.21
C HIS A 222 17.16 1.97 -6.60
N VAL A 223 15.83 1.86 -6.64
CA VAL A 223 15.01 1.90 -7.86
C VAL A 223 13.90 2.93 -7.72
N ARG A 224 13.32 3.35 -8.84
CA ARG A 224 12.20 4.29 -8.83
C ARG A 224 10.99 3.68 -8.17
N ILE A 225 10.45 4.36 -7.17
CA ILE A 225 9.21 3.98 -6.49
C ILE A 225 8.19 5.11 -6.61
N GLY A 226 6.92 4.75 -6.54
CA GLY A 226 5.82 5.71 -6.72
C GLY A 226 4.55 5.28 -6.02
N TRP A 227 3.46 5.97 -6.37
CA TRP A 227 2.15 5.73 -5.78
C TRP A 227 1.44 4.61 -6.53
N MET A 228 1.41 3.43 -5.97
CA MET A 228 0.49 2.39 -6.38
C MET A 228 -0.82 2.52 -5.60
N ARG A 229 -1.97 2.17 -6.20
CA ARG A 229 -3.30 2.18 -5.55
C ARG A 229 -3.23 1.73 -4.10
N SER A 230 -3.71 2.56 -3.18
CA SER A 230 -3.64 2.41 -1.71
C SER A 230 -2.27 2.70 -1.06
N VAL A 231 -1.20 2.90 -1.83
CA VAL A 231 0.14 3.30 -1.35
C VAL A 231 0.62 2.42 -0.19
N ALA A 232 1.10 2.98 0.93
CA ALA A 232 1.62 2.21 2.06
C ALA A 232 0.56 1.35 2.79
N ASN A 233 -0.74 1.61 2.56
CA ASN A 233 -1.79 0.73 3.06
C ASN A 233 -1.65 -0.74 2.57
N ILE A 234 -1.00 -0.98 1.43
CA ILE A 234 -0.82 -2.34 0.88
C ILE A 234 -0.03 -3.20 1.86
N HIS A 235 1.20 -2.81 2.19
CA HIS A 235 2.06 -3.62 3.05
C HIS A 235 1.66 -3.55 4.54
N HIS A 236 1.15 -2.41 5.01
CA HIS A 236 0.68 -2.30 6.38
C HIS A 236 -0.60 -3.11 6.61
N GLY A 237 -1.56 -3.05 5.67
CA GLY A 237 -2.80 -3.83 5.77
C GLY A 237 -2.55 -5.34 5.65
N PHE A 238 -1.64 -5.76 4.77
CA PHE A 238 -1.22 -7.15 4.64
C PHE A 238 -0.61 -7.68 5.94
N GLY A 239 0.41 -6.99 6.47
CA GLY A 239 1.10 -7.44 7.67
C GLY A 239 0.19 -7.48 8.89
N LEU A 240 -0.61 -6.41 9.09
CA LEU A 240 -1.55 -6.34 10.22
C LEU A 240 -2.62 -7.44 10.15
N GLY A 241 -3.27 -7.60 8.98
CA GLY A 241 -4.32 -8.59 8.80
C GLY A 241 -3.82 -10.03 9.00
N SER A 242 -2.65 -10.35 8.43
CA SER A 242 -2.01 -11.66 8.59
C SER A 242 -1.63 -11.94 10.04
N PHE A 243 -1.09 -10.95 10.74
CA PHE A 243 -0.68 -11.13 12.14
C PHE A 243 -1.87 -11.29 13.09
N VAL A 244 -2.98 -10.59 12.85
CA VAL A 244 -4.21 -10.79 13.63
C VAL A 244 -4.73 -12.22 13.48
N ASP A 245 -4.66 -12.81 12.29
CA ASP A 245 -5.04 -14.20 12.06
C ASP A 245 -4.12 -15.17 12.81
N GLU A 246 -2.79 -14.97 12.81
CA GLU A 246 -1.85 -15.78 13.58
C GLU A 246 -2.12 -15.71 15.10
N VAL A 247 -2.44 -14.53 15.62
CA VAL A 247 -2.82 -14.36 17.03
C VAL A 247 -4.14 -15.08 17.33
N ALA A 248 -5.13 -15.03 16.43
CA ALA A 248 -6.40 -15.73 16.56
C ALA A 248 -6.18 -17.25 16.62
N VAL A 249 -5.34 -17.80 15.72
CA VAL A 249 -4.94 -19.22 15.74
C VAL A 249 -4.23 -19.58 17.04
N ALA A 250 -3.31 -18.75 17.52
CA ALA A 250 -2.60 -18.97 18.76
C ALA A 250 -3.52 -18.99 20.00
N LYS A 251 -4.62 -18.24 19.93
CA LYS A 251 -5.68 -18.22 20.98
C LYS A 251 -6.75 -19.27 20.78
N ALA A 252 -6.78 -19.99 19.66
CA ALA A 252 -7.83 -20.90 19.25
C ALA A 252 -9.23 -20.25 19.21
N ILE A 253 -9.31 -19.01 18.73
CA ILE A 253 -10.54 -18.25 18.50
C ILE A 253 -10.70 -17.90 17.03
N ARG A 254 -11.89 -17.44 16.63
CA ARG A 254 -12.12 -16.96 15.26
C ARG A 254 -11.35 -15.68 14.99
N VAL A 255 -10.89 -15.48 13.77
CA VAL A 255 -10.20 -14.24 13.38
C VAL A 255 -11.10 -13.00 13.54
N THR A 256 -12.39 -13.14 13.29
CA THR A 256 -13.38 -12.06 13.49
C THR A 256 -13.56 -11.71 14.97
N ASP A 257 -13.52 -12.68 15.89
CA ASP A 257 -13.54 -12.44 17.33
C ASP A 257 -12.24 -11.76 17.79
N MET A 258 -11.09 -12.15 17.21
CA MET A 258 -9.82 -11.48 17.48
C MET A 258 -9.85 -10.00 17.04
N TRP A 259 -10.41 -9.70 15.88
CA TRP A 259 -10.59 -8.31 15.45
C TRP A 259 -11.51 -7.54 16.39
N ARG A 260 -12.63 -8.13 16.85
CA ARG A 260 -13.53 -7.48 17.83
C ARG A 260 -12.82 -7.19 19.16
N GLU A 261 -11.98 -8.11 19.62
CA GLU A 261 -11.16 -7.91 20.82
C GLU A 261 -10.19 -6.73 20.65
N LEU A 262 -9.42 -6.72 19.55
CA LEU A 262 -8.45 -5.66 19.27
C LEU A 262 -9.08 -4.29 19.04
N LEU A 263 -10.28 -4.23 18.49
CA LEU A 263 -11.06 -2.99 18.35
C LEU A 263 -11.48 -2.39 19.70
N GLY A 264 -11.64 -3.24 20.71
CA GLY A 264 -12.04 -2.82 22.05
C GLY A 264 -13.45 -2.22 22.10
N ASN A 265 -13.68 -1.39 23.13
CA ASN A 265 -14.98 -0.76 23.39
C ASN A 265 -15.00 0.75 23.17
N ARG A 266 -13.90 1.34 22.72
CA ARG A 266 -13.83 2.76 22.36
C ARG A 266 -14.74 3.08 21.16
N SER A 267 -15.17 4.34 21.06
CA SER A 267 -15.98 4.80 19.92
C SER A 267 -15.12 5.09 18.68
N THR A 268 -13.95 5.66 18.91
CA THR A 268 -13.02 6.14 17.87
C THR A 268 -11.58 5.75 18.17
N VAL A 269 -10.76 5.69 17.12
CA VAL A 269 -9.30 5.59 17.24
C VAL A 269 -8.73 6.99 17.09
N THR A 270 -7.93 7.44 18.07
CA THR A 270 -7.28 8.75 18.12
C THR A 270 -5.76 8.57 18.22
N PRO A 271 -5.05 8.34 17.11
CA PRO A 271 -3.62 8.05 17.16
C PRO A 271 -2.78 9.16 17.82
N GLU A 272 -3.23 10.42 17.73
CA GLU A 272 -2.57 11.59 18.32
C GLU A 272 -2.52 11.54 19.85
N GLU A 273 -3.51 10.91 20.50
CA GLU A 273 -3.51 10.71 21.96
C GLU A 273 -2.37 9.81 22.42
N ASP A 274 -1.87 8.96 21.53
CA ASP A 274 -0.73 8.07 21.72
C ASP A 274 0.58 8.64 21.11
N GLY A 275 0.61 9.95 20.81
CA GLY A 275 1.77 10.69 20.32
C GLY A 275 2.08 10.54 18.82
N ALA A 276 1.18 9.99 18.02
CA ALA A 276 1.38 9.87 16.57
C ALA A 276 1.19 11.22 15.85
N ASP A 277 2.05 11.51 14.88
CA ASP A 277 1.84 12.57 13.90
C ASP A 277 0.93 12.04 12.77
N TYR A 278 -0.38 11.94 13.06
CA TYR A 278 -1.36 11.38 12.14
C TYR A 278 -1.89 12.43 11.14
N LYS A 279 -1.92 12.11 9.87
CA LYS A 279 -2.28 13.04 8.78
C LYS A 279 -3.69 12.86 8.22
N ASN A 280 -4.37 11.77 8.52
CA ASN A 280 -5.75 11.46 8.08
C ASN A 280 -6.04 11.85 6.61
N TYR A 281 -5.10 11.60 5.70
CA TYR A 281 -5.22 11.95 4.26
C TYR A 281 -5.43 13.45 3.98
N GLY A 282 -4.99 14.33 4.88
CA GLY A 282 -5.14 15.78 4.77
C GLY A 282 -6.40 16.35 5.41
N GLU A 283 -7.21 15.54 6.08
CA GLU A 283 -8.45 15.93 6.73
C GLU A 283 -8.36 15.80 8.27
N SER A 284 -9.19 16.54 9.01
CA SER A 284 -9.25 16.41 10.46
C SER A 284 -10.03 15.16 10.90
N LEU A 285 -9.68 14.64 12.08
CA LEU A 285 -10.47 13.57 12.72
C LEU A 285 -11.87 14.01 13.14
N ASP A 286 -12.09 15.32 13.38
CA ASP A 286 -13.44 15.85 13.67
C ASP A 286 -14.38 15.66 12.49
N ARG A 287 -13.86 15.79 11.26
CA ARG A 287 -14.64 15.62 10.03
C ARG A 287 -14.72 14.18 9.58
N TYR A 288 -13.62 13.46 9.67
CA TYR A 288 -13.51 12.06 9.25
C TYR A 288 -12.90 11.21 10.37
N PRO A 289 -13.64 10.95 11.46
CA PRO A 289 -13.17 10.13 12.58
C PRO A 289 -12.89 8.69 12.14
N ILE A 290 -12.02 8.02 12.89
CA ILE A 290 -11.81 6.58 12.74
C ILE A 290 -12.79 5.88 13.69
N GLU A 291 -13.94 5.49 13.18
CA GLU A 291 -15.06 4.97 13.98
C GLU A 291 -15.00 3.44 14.13
N VAL A 292 -14.87 2.98 15.36
CA VAL A 292 -14.79 1.53 15.67
C VAL A 292 -16.08 0.78 15.30
N LYS A 293 -17.23 1.43 15.44
CA LYS A 293 -18.52 0.82 15.08
C LYS A 293 -18.61 0.44 13.60
N ARG A 294 -17.95 1.21 12.70
CA ARG A 294 -17.93 0.94 11.25
C ARG A 294 -17.13 -0.33 10.94
N PHE A 295 -16.01 -0.55 11.63
CA PHE A 295 -15.27 -1.81 11.53
C PHE A 295 -16.12 -3.00 12.02
N LYS A 296 -16.75 -2.89 13.20
CA LYS A 296 -17.59 -3.96 13.76
C LYS A 296 -18.76 -4.31 12.83
N ASN A 297 -19.41 -3.30 12.25
CA ASN A 297 -20.47 -3.51 11.28
C ASN A 297 -20.01 -4.27 10.03
N LEU A 298 -18.79 -4.00 9.52
CA LEU A 298 -18.23 -4.74 8.39
C LEU A 298 -17.98 -6.21 8.72
N ILE A 299 -17.54 -6.52 9.94
CA ILE A 299 -17.39 -7.91 10.40
C ILE A 299 -18.76 -8.60 10.34
N ASP A 300 -19.81 -7.98 10.92
CA ASP A 300 -21.15 -8.54 10.97
C ASP A 300 -21.72 -8.78 9.57
N VAL A 301 -21.50 -7.84 8.64
CA VAL A 301 -21.94 -7.97 7.23
C VAL A 301 -21.24 -9.13 6.51
N VAL A 302 -19.92 -9.28 6.68
CA VAL A 302 -19.17 -10.37 6.04
C VAL A 302 -19.55 -11.71 6.64
N GLU A 303 -19.67 -11.82 7.96
CA GLU A 303 -20.14 -13.07 8.61
C GLU A 303 -21.52 -13.47 8.15
N ALA A 304 -22.45 -12.52 7.98
CA ALA A 304 -23.80 -12.79 7.50
C ALA A 304 -23.84 -13.20 6.01
N SER A 305 -22.83 -12.83 5.22
CA SER A 305 -22.78 -13.12 3.78
C SER A 305 -21.96 -14.38 3.43
N THR A 306 -21.35 -15.03 4.41
CA THR A 306 -20.44 -16.18 4.21
C THR A 306 -20.80 -17.34 5.13
N ASP A 307 -20.29 -18.52 4.81
CA ASP A 307 -20.27 -19.70 5.68
C ASP A 307 -18.93 -19.87 6.43
N MET A 308 -18.21 -18.75 6.70
CA MET A 308 -16.84 -18.79 7.20
C MET A 308 -16.65 -19.47 8.56
N HIS A 309 -17.75 -19.76 9.26
CA HIS A 309 -17.75 -20.49 10.52
C HIS A 309 -18.22 -21.94 10.39
N ALA A 310 -18.53 -22.40 9.17
CA ALA A 310 -18.91 -23.78 8.93
C ALA A 310 -17.67 -24.71 8.96
N ASN A 311 -17.93 -26.00 9.17
CA ASN A 311 -16.90 -27.02 9.01
C ASN A 311 -16.60 -27.20 7.52
N LEU A 312 -15.38 -26.89 7.11
CA LEU A 312 -14.96 -27.00 5.72
C LEU A 312 -14.27 -28.34 5.44
N PRO A 313 -14.27 -28.80 4.17
CA PRO A 313 -13.45 -29.92 3.75
C PRO A 313 -11.98 -29.70 4.07
N LYS A 314 -11.25 -30.83 4.31
CA LYS A 314 -9.81 -30.76 4.54
C LYS A 314 -9.10 -30.08 3.37
N GLY A 315 -8.19 -29.17 3.67
CA GLY A 315 -7.46 -28.37 2.69
C GLY A 315 -8.14 -27.04 2.33
N GLN A 316 -9.37 -26.80 2.82
CA GLN A 316 -10.06 -25.53 2.62
C GLN A 316 -10.06 -24.68 3.90
N GLY A 317 -10.08 -23.38 3.72
CA GLY A 317 -10.13 -22.41 4.81
C GLY A 317 -10.62 -21.04 4.36
N TRP A 318 -11.14 -20.26 5.29
CA TRP A 318 -11.42 -18.84 5.13
C TRP A 318 -10.34 -18.01 5.78
N GLY A 319 -9.84 -17.02 5.04
CA GLY A 319 -9.08 -15.91 5.60
C GLY A 319 -9.97 -14.66 5.69
N PHE A 320 -9.74 -13.82 6.68
CA PHE A 320 -10.47 -12.57 6.87
C PHE A 320 -9.51 -11.43 7.23
N SER A 321 -9.72 -10.29 6.61
CA SER A 321 -9.03 -9.05 6.99
C SER A 321 -9.92 -7.85 6.78
N MET A 322 -9.63 -6.76 7.52
CA MET A 322 -10.29 -5.49 7.34
C MET A 322 -9.30 -4.33 7.43
N HIS A 323 -9.62 -3.23 6.77
CA HIS A 323 -8.76 -2.07 6.70
C HIS A 323 -9.53 -0.77 6.51
N ARG A 324 -8.93 0.36 6.94
CA ARG A 324 -9.40 1.70 6.60
C ARG A 324 -8.37 2.38 5.70
N SER A 325 -8.79 2.82 4.53
CA SER A 325 -7.93 3.51 3.57
C SER A 325 -8.70 4.67 2.95
N PHE A 326 -8.08 5.86 2.90
CA PHE A 326 -8.71 7.08 2.34
C PHE A 326 -10.13 7.32 2.89
N ALA A 327 -10.29 7.23 4.22
CA ALA A 327 -11.53 7.40 4.97
C ALA A 327 -12.66 6.38 4.66
N SER A 328 -12.42 5.39 3.82
CA SER A 328 -13.33 4.26 3.58
C SER A 328 -12.89 3.04 4.34
N TYR A 329 -13.85 2.22 4.75
CA TYR A 329 -13.62 0.99 5.50
C TYR A 329 -13.97 -0.20 4.61
N VAL A 330 -13.16 -1.24 4.66
CA VAL A 330 -13.38 -2.45 3.89
C VAL A 330 -13.07 -3.68 4.75
N ALA A 331 -13.84 -4.73 4.57
CA ALA A 331 -13.54 -6.07 5.06
C ALA A 331 -13.66 -7.07 3.91
N VAL A 332 -12.78 -8.06 3.90
CA VAL A 332 -12.75 -9.10 2.87
C VAL A 332 -12.58 -10.46 3.54
N ALA A 333 -13.44 -11.41 3.16
CA ALA A 333 -13.26 -12.82 3.44
C ALA A 333 -12.92 -13.55 2.14
N THR A 334 -11.91 -14.42 2.18
CA THR A 334 -11.45 -15.19 1.02
C THR A 334 -11.41 -16.66 1.38
N ARG A 335 -12.14 -17.49 0.63
CA ARG A 335 -12.09 -18.94 0.76
C ARG A 335 -11.04 -19.50 -0.19
N VAL A 336 -10.15 -20.30 0.36
CA VAL A 336 -9.07 -20.94 -0.39
C VAL A 336 -9.10 -22.45 -0.22
N GLU A 337 -8.54 -23.14 -1.20
CA GLU A 337 -8.21 -24.57 -1.14
C GLU A 337 -6.72 -24.74 -1.40
N ILE A 338 -6.07 -25.58 -0.61
CA ILE A 338 -4.69 -26.00 -0.85
C ILE A 338 -4.76 -27.46 -1.31
N ALA A 339 -4.44 -27.68 -2.58
CA ALA A 339 -4.37 -29.02 -3.19
C ALA A 339 -3.03 -29.14 -3.93
N ASP A 340 -2.28 -30.21 -3.63
CA ASP A 340 -0.96 -30.49 -4.24
C ASP A 340 0.05 -29.34 -4.11
N GLY A 341 -0.01 -28.60 -2.98
CA GLY A 341 0.85 -27.42 -2.74
C GLY A 341 0.46 -26.16 -3.51
N VAL A 342 -0.65 -26.18 -4.23
CA VAL A 342 -1.18 -25.02 -4.97
C VAL A 342 -2.35 -24.41 -4.22
N VAL A 343 -2.31 -23.09 -4.04
CA VAL A 343 -3.42 -22.31 -3.49
C VAL A 343 -4.40 -21.97 -4.59
N LYS A 344 -5.67 -22.37 -4.41
CA LYS A 344 -6.78 -21.99 -5.28
C LYS A 344 -7.74 -21.10 -4.51
N VAL A 345 -8.09 -19.95 -5.06
CA VAL A 345 -9.14 -19.10 -4.51
C VAL A 345 -10.50 -19.63 -5.01
N LEU A 346 -11.36 -19.99 -4.07
CA LEU A 346 -12.67 -20.55 -4.37
C LEU A 346 -13.76 -19.48 -4.37
N ASP A 347 -13.67 -18.53 -3.43
CA ASP A 347 -14.66 -17.47 -3.25
C ASP A 347 -14.06 -16.25 -2.54
N MET A 348 -14.66 -15.08 -2.80
CA MET A 348 -14.30 -13.82 -2.14
C MET A 348 -15.55 -12.98 -1.86
N HIS A 349 -15.71 -12.55 -0.62
CA HIS A 349 -16.75 -11.63 -0.20
C HIS A 349 -16.13 -10.36 0.35
N ALA A 350 -16.63 -9.21 -0.09
CA ALA A 350 -16.18 -7.91 0.40
C ALA A 350 -17.35 -7.06 0.87
N ALA A 351 -17.19 -6.42 2.01
CA ALA A 351 -18.06 -5.37 2.50
C ALA A 351 -17.31 -4.04 2.53
N ILE A 352 -17.96 -2.98 2.06
CA ILE A 352 -17.39 -1.62 2.06
C ILE A 352 -18.35 -0.63 2.72
N ASP A 353 -17.80 0.22 3.57
CA ASP A 353 -18.43 1.44 4.05
C ASP A 353 -17.60 2.64 3.56
N CYS A 354 -18.02 3.23 2.46
CA CYS A 354 -17.41 4.43 1.87
C CYS A 354 -18.16 5.73 2.25
N GLY A 355 -19.08 5.68 3.22
CA GLY A 355 -20.01 6.76 3.52
C GLY A 355 -21.11 6.84 2.46
N LEU A 356 -21.35 8.02 1.88
CA LEU A 356 -22.37 8.20 0.85
C LEU A 356 -21.94 7.57 -0.48
N ALA A 357 -22.55 6.45 -0.86
CA ALA A 357 -22.34 5.82 -2.15
C ALA A 357 -23.15 6.56 -3.24
N VAL A 358 -22.54 7.59 -3.84
CA VAL A 358 -23.21 8.41 -4.89
C VAL A 358 -23.55 7.58 -6.13
N ASN A 359 -22.72 6.60 -6.46
CA ASN A 359 -22.98 5.65 -7.55
C ASN A 359 -22.60 4.22 -7.09
N PRO A 360 -23.56 3.45 -6.57
CA PRO A 360 -23.31 2.11 -6.05
C PRO A 360 -22.68 1.15 -7.06
N ASP A 361 -23.08 1.19 -8.34
CA ASP A 361 -22.51 0.32 -9.38
C ASP A 361 -21.03 0.59 -9.59
N ARG A 362 -20.60 1.85 -9.52
CA ARG A 362 -19.19 2.21 -9.62
C ARG A 362 -18.41 1.79 -8.38
N VAL A 363 -19.01 1.93 -7.19
CA VAL A 363 -18.40 1.43 -5.95
C VAL A 363 -18.19 -0.08 -6.05
N LYS A 364 -19.23 -0.83 -6.45
CA LYS A 364 -19.15 -2.28 -6.64
C LYS A 364 -18.04 -2.65 -7.62
N SER A 365 -18.02 -2.04 -8.81
CA SER A 365 -16.98 -2.29 -9.82
C SER A 365 -15.56 -2.02 -9.31
N GLN A 366 -15.39 -0.98 -8.50
CA GLN A 366 -14.07 -0.66 -7.89
C GLN A 366 -13.66 -1.71 -6.85
N ILE A 367 -14.59 -2.25 -6.07
CA ILE A 367 -14.28 -3.29 -5.07
C ILE A 367 -13.99 -4.63 -5.75
N GLU A 368 -14.79 -5.05 -6.74
CA GLU A 368 -14.52 -6.27 -7.52
C GLU A 368 -13.15 -6.19 -8.20
N GLY A 369 -12.84 -5.05 -8.85
CA GLY A 369 -11.53 -4.81 -9.43
C GLY A 369 -10.40 -4.77 -8.39
N ALA A 370 -10.66 -4.30 -7.16
CA ALA A 370 -9.67 -4.30 -6.08
C ALA A 370 -9.38 -5.71 -5.57
N MET A 371 -10.38 -6.59 -5.47
CA MET A 371 -10.18 -7.99 -5.10
C MET A 371 -9.30 -8.72 -6.11
N VAL A 372 -9.57 -8.57 -7.41
CA VAL A 372 -8.73 -9.15 -8.48
C VAL A 372 -7.30 -8.57 -8.43
N PHE A 373 -7.17 -7.25 -8.23
CA PHE A 373 -5.87 -6.60 -8.12
C PHE A 373 -5.09 -7.12 -6.89
N GLY A 374 -5.75 -7.27 -5.74
CA GLY A 374 -5.16 -7.84 -4.53
C GLY A 374 -4.68 -9.28 -4.72
N LEU A 375 -5.47 -10.11 -5.40
CA LEU A 375 -5.06 -11.48 -5.76
C LEU A 375 -3.82 -11.49 -6.67
N THR A 376 -3.75 -10.59 -7.64
CA THR A 376 -2.58 -10.46 -8.53
C THR A 376 -1.33 -10.12 -7.72
N ILE A 377 -1.42 -9.16 -6.79
CA ILE A 377 -0.30 -8.80 -5.90
C ILE A 377 0.11 -10.00 -5.04
N ALA A 378 -0.85 -10.71 -4.47
CA ALA A 378 -0.58 -11.80 -3.53
C ALA A 378 0.01 -13.05 -4.20
N LEU A 379 -0.45 -13.40 -5.41
CA LEU A 379 -0.17 -14.69 -6.04
C LEU A 379 0.83 -14.61 -7.20
N MET A 380 0.93 -13.46 -7.87
CA MET A 380 1.66 -13.35 -9.13
C MET A 380 2.61 -12.15 -9.16
N GLY A 381 2.37 -11.11 -8.35
CA GLY A 381 3.14 -9.89 -8.35
C GLY A 381 4.53 -10.08 -7.73
N GLY A 382 5.49 -9.37 -8.29
CA GLY A 382 6.84 -9.30 -7.73
C GLY A 382 7.86 -8.92 -8.79
N ILE A 383 8.60 -7.85 -8.51
CA ILE A 383 9.76 -7.46 -9.31
C ILE A 383 11.01 -7.74 -8.48
N SER A 384 11.93 -8.45 -9.07
CA SER A 384 13.28 -8.63 -8.54
C SER A 384 14.27 -7.79 -9.32
N VAL A 385 15.24 -7.23 -8.61
CA VAL A 385 16.34 -6.45 -9.18
C VAL A 385 17.63 -7.16 -8.80
N LYS A 386 18.53 -7.31 -9.75
CA LYS A 386 19.85 -7.88 -9.55
C LYS A 386 20.86 -7.07 -10.34
N GLN A 387 21.90 -6.59 -9.68
CA GLN A 387 22.91 -5.71 -10.27
C GLN A 387 22.30 -4.45 -10.93
N GLY A 388 21.36 -3.81 -10.20
CA GLY A 388 20.62 -2.62 -10.69
C GLY A 388 19.63 -2.95 -11.79
#